data_3b4ad4f75854ea9b415fbe73dcfbd085
#
_entry.id   3b4ad4f75854ea9b415fbe73dcfbd085
#
_cell.length_a   1.000
_cell.length_b   1.000
_cell.length_c   1.000
_cell.angle_alpha   90.00
_cell.angle_beta   90.00
_cell.angle_gamma   90.00
#
_symmetry.space_group_name_H-M   'P 1'
#
loop_
_entity.id
_entity.type
_entity.pdbx_description
1 polymer ?
#
loop_
_entity_poly.entity_id
_entity_poly.type
_entity_poly.pdbx_seq_one_letter_code
_entity_poly.pdbx_strand_id
1 'polypeptide(L)'
;LITGSDAEGAGNMFQVTTLDLDRIAKGGEVDYSADFFGKRTNLTVSGQLEGELGATALGAIYTFGPTFRAENSNTPRHLAEFWMVEPEVAFIDKDELMDLEEDFIKYCVRWALENCKDDLEFLNKMIDKGLIARLEGILKEDFVRLTYTEGIEILQKAVADGVKFEFPITG
;
A
#
# COMPACT_ATOMS: atom_id res chain seq x y z
N LEU A 1 8.73 12.18 -2.21
CA LEU A 1 8.05 13.37 -2.68
C LEU A 1 7.70 14.28 -1.50
N ILE A 2 7.88 15.59 -1.64
CA ILE A 2 7.40 16.60 -0.68
C ILE A 2 6.18 17.25 -1.30
N THR A 3 5.08 17.28 -0.58
CA THR A 3 3.77 17.69 -1.09
C THR A 3 2.99 18.53 -0.08
N GLY A 4 2.08 19.37 -0.58
CA GLY A 4 1.07 20.04 0.24
C GLY A 4 -0.25 19.27 0.31
N SER A 5 -0.37 18.17 -0.41
CA SER A 5 -1.60 17.36 -0.55
C SER A 5 -1.56 16.13 0.35
N ASP A 6 -2.72 15.69 0.81
CA ASP A 6 -2.93 14.44 1.52
C ASP A 6 -3.78 13.53 0.62
N ALA A 7 -3.15 12.51 0.04
CA ALA A 7 -3.80 11.64 -0.94
C ALA A 7 -4.88 10.73 -0.33
N GLU A 8 -4.74 10.36 0.92
CA GLU A 8 -5.61 9.36 1.56
C GLU A 8 -6.43 9.94 2.72
N GLY A 9 -6.34 11.24 2.99
CA GLY A 9 -6.96 11.86 4.16
C GLY A 9 -6.43 11.28 5.49
N ALA A 10 -5.22 10.75 5.45
CA ALA A 10 -4.64 9.97 6.55
C ALA A 10 -4.34 10.81 7.81
N GLY A 11 -4.36 12.13 7.73
CA GLY A 11 -4.21 13.05 8.85
C GLY A 11 -2.86 13.01 9.58
N ASN A 12 -2.07 11.97 9.39
CA ASN A 12 -0.81 11.70 10.08
C ASN A 12 0.37 11.73 9.12
N MET A 13 0.63 12.90 8.54
CA MET A 13 1.77 13.12 7.66
C MET A 13 2.98 13.67 8.43
N PHE A 14 4.17 13.21 8.09
CA PHE A 14 5.40 13.86 8.55
C PHE A 14 5.53 15.23 7.92
N GLN A 15 5.61 16.26 8.73
CA GLN A 15 5.80 17.63 8.25
C GLN A 15 7.26 17.87 7.87
N VAL A 16 7.47 18.55 6.73
CA VAL A 16 8.77 19.05 6.30
C VAL A 16 8.77 20.56 6.47
N THR A 17 9.74 21.08 7.23
CA THR A 17 9.85 22.52 7.50
C THR A 17 11.30 22.94 7.69
N THR A 18 11.62 24.15 7.29
CA THR A 18 12.88 24.83 7.59
C THR A 18 12.73 25.92 8.67
N LEU A 19 11.53 26.02 9.26
CA LEU A 19 11.28 26.94 10.39
C LEU A 19 12.07 26.51 11.62
N ASP A 20 12.53 27.51 12.38
CA ASP A 20 13.21 27.29 13.66
C ASP A 20 12.21 26.82 14.72
N LEU A 21 12.18 25.51 14.97
CA LEU A 21 11.28 24.88 15.94
C LEU A 21 11.58 25.33 17.37
N ASP A 22 12.85 25.64 17.71
CA ASP A 22 13.22 26.13 19.04
C ASP A 22 12.66 27.53 19.31
N ARG A 23 12.62 28.37 18.29
CA ARG A 23 11.99 29.69 18.36
C ARG A 23 10.47 29.56 18.52
N ILE A 24 9.84 28.67 17.78
CA ILE A 24 8.39 28.42 17.89
C ILE A 24 8.06 27.90 19.29
N ALA A 25 8.83 26.94 19.81
CA ALA A 25 8.63 26.36 21.15
C ALA A 25 8.76 27.40 22.27
N LYS A 26 9.51 28.48 22.04
CA LYS A 26 9.66 29.61 23.01
C LYS A 26 8.55 30.68 22.90
N GLY A 27 7.44 30.39 22.22
CA GLY A 27 6.28 31.26 22.05
C GLY A 27 6.29 32.09 20.77
N GLY A 28 7.05 31.69 19.76
CA GLY A 28 6.98 32.23 18.40
C GLY A 28 5.72 31.74 17.67
N GLU A 29 5.18 32.58 16.81
CA GLU A 29 4.11 32.16 15.89
C GLU A 29 4.66 31.32 14.74
N VAL A 30 3.81 30.40 14.24
CA VAL A 30 4.12 29.60 13.04
C VAL A 30 3.77 30.44 11.82
N ASP A 31 4.78 30.96 11.16
CA ASP A 31 4.64 31.70 9.90
C ASP A 31 5.23 30.89 8.75
N TYR A 32 4.37 30.16 8.04
CA TYR A 32 4.78 29.36 6.89
C TYR A 32 5.25 30.17 5.70
N SER A 33 4.97 31.49 5.64
CA SER A 33 5.51 32.34 4.56
C SER A 33 7.03 32.50 4.66
N ALA A 34 7.59 32.29 5.85
CA ALA A 34 9.03 32.28 6.10
C ALA A 34 9.69 30.90 5.89
N ASP A 35 8.91 29.85 5.63
CA ASP A 35 9.42 28.51 5.30
C ASP A 35 9.95 28.48 3.86
N PHE A 36 10.84 27.52 3.56
CA PHE A 36 11.40 27.30 2.22
C PHE A 36 10.31 27.18 1.15
N PHE A 37 9.23 26.46 1.44
CA PHE A 37 8.13 26.24 0.50
C PHE A 37 7.05 27.34 0.55
N GLY A 38 7.14 28.30 1.47
CA GLY A 38 6.16 29.38 1.63
C GLY A 38 4.77 28.90 2.09
N LYS A 39 4.61 27.62 2.45
CA LYS A 39 3.40 26.97 2.90
C LYS A 39 3.71 25.70 3.67
N ARG A 40 2.73 25.17 4.39
CA ARG A 40 2.86 23.86 5.04
C ARG A 40 3.08 22.77 4.00
N THR A 41 4.11 21.95 4.21
CA THR A 41 4.46 20.81 3.36
C THR A 41 4.73 19.58 4.20
N ASN A 42 4.59 18.41 3.57
CA ASN A 42 4.73 17.11 4.22
C ASN A 42 5.45 16.13 3.31
N LEU A 43 5.95 15.05 3.88
CA LEU A 43 6.34 13.87 3.10
C LEU A 43 5.08 13.18 2.58
N THR A 44 5.12 12.69 1.34
CA THR A 44 3.96 12.05 0.72
C THR A 44 3.60 10.73 1.38
N VAL A 45 2.31 10.44 1.49
CA VAL A 45 1.77 9.14 1.91
C VAL A 45 1.49 8.20 0.74
N SER A 46 1.47 8.73 -0.49
CA SER A 46 1.23 8.00 -1.75
C SER A 46 1.63 8.90 -2.93
N GLY A 47 2.05 8.30 -4.02
CA GLY A 47 2.27 9.00 -5.31
C GLY A 47 1.01 9.12 -6.16
N GLN A 48 -0.14 8.68 -5.67
CA GLN A 48 -1.39 8.55 -6.42
C GLN A 48 -1.84 9.87 -7.08
N LEU A 49 -1.96 10.95 -6.31
CA LEU A 49 -2.51 12.22 -6.85
C LEU A 49 -1.66 12.79 -8.00
N GLU A 50 -0.35 12.74 -7.87
CA GLU A 50 0.58 13.14 -8.92
C GLU A 50 0.57 12.16 -10.08
N GLY A 51 0.40 10.86 -9.78
CA GLY A 51 0.26 9.80 -10.77
C GLY A 51 -1.00 9.94 -11.62
N GLU A 52 -2.15 10.24 -11.04
CA GLU A 52 -3.41 10.43 -11.74
C GLU A 52 -3.36 11.56 -12.78
N LEU A 53 -2.60 12.63 -12.50
CA LEU A 53 -2.35 13.69 -13.50
C LEU A 53 -1.61 13.13 -14.72
N GLY A 54 -0.62 12.25 -14.50
CA GLY A 54 0.10 11.57 -15.56
C GLY A 54 -0.79 10.57 -16.31
N ALA A 55 -1.57 9.76 -15.60
CA ALA A 55 -2.47 8.77 -16.17
C ALA A 55 -3.53 9.39 -17.08
N THR A 56 -4.07 10.54 -16.70
CA THR A 56 -5.05 11.29 -17.52
C THR A 56 -4.50 11.65 -18.90
N ALA A 57 -3.20 11.93 -19.00
CA ALA A 57 -2.55 12.33 -20.26
C ALA A 57 -1.97 11.13 -21.04
N LEU A 58 -1.47 10.10 -20.35
CA LEU A 58 -0.71 8.99 -20.92
C LEU A 58 -1.49 7.67 -20.98
N GLY A 59 -2.65 7.61 -20.32
CA GLY A 59 -3.50 6.42 -20.23
C GLY A 59 -3.12 5.49 -19.09
N ALA A 60 -1.87 5.09 -19.01
CA ALA A 60 -1.37 4.21 -17.95
C ALA A 60 0.03 4.64 -17.53
N ILE A 61 0.24 4.75 -16.22
CA ILE A 61 1.53 5.02 -15.61
C ILE A 61 1.68 4.19 -14.32
N TYR A 62 2.80 4.25 -13.69
CA TYR A 62 2.94 3.86 -12.29
C TYR A 62 3.87 4.83 -11.56
N THR A 63 3.67 4.97 -10.27
CA THR A 63 4.67 5.57 -9.39
C THR A 63 5.43 4.48 -8.67
N PHE A 64 6.73 4.73 -8.42
CA PHE A 64 7.57 3.85 -7.63
C PHE A 64 8.53 4.69 -6.80
N GLY A 65 8.35 4.68 -5.50
CA GLY A 65 9.16 5.50 -4.63
C GLY A 65 8.82 5.35 -3.15
N PRO A 66 9.60 5.99 -2.28
CA PRO A 66 9.35 5.98 -0.85
C PRO A 66 8.11 6.81 -0.51
N THR A 67 7.30 6.24 0.38
CA THR A 67 6.14 6.86 1.00
C THR A 67 6.29 6.85 2.50
N PHE A 68 5.60 7.77 3.18
CA PHE A 68 5.80 8.04 4.59
C PHE A 68 4.47 8.17 5.29
N ARG A 69 4.25 7.38 6.35
CA ARG A 69 3.03 7.43 7.16
C ARG A 69 3.40 7.54 8.64
N ALA A 70 2.95 8.63 9.27
CA ALA A 70 3.25 8.92 10.68
C ALA A 70 2.24 8.22 11.62
N GLU A 71 1.75 7.06 11.25
CA GLU A 71 0.83 6.27 12.04
C GLU A 71 1.54 5.70 13.28
N ASN A 72 0.97 5.91 14.45
CA ASN A 72 1.46 5.29 15.68
C ASN A 72 0.94 3.85 15.77
N SER A 73 1.48 2.98 14.95
CA SER A 73 1.10 1.56 14.89
C SER A 73 2.32 0.67 15.16
N ASN A 74 2.23 -0.14 16.22
CA ASN A 74 3.28 -1.06 16.64
C ASN A 74 2.99 -2.50 16.16
N THR A 75 2.74 -2.68 14.87
CA THR A 75 2.57 -4.01 14.30
C THR A 75 3.77 -4.40 13.44
N PRO A 76 4.06 -5.70 13.25
CA PRO A 76 5.16 -6.16 12.40
C PRO A 76 5.04 -5.75 10.92
N ARG A 77 3.89 -5.21 10.51
CA ARG A 77 3.56 -4.87 9.12
C ARG A 77 3.47 -3.38 8.84
N HIS A 78 3.71 -2.52 9.86
CA HIS A 78 3.66 -1.07 9.69
C HIS A 78 5.05 -0.47 9.84
N LEU A 79 5.50 0.19 8.79
CA LEU A 79 6.72 0.97 8.75
C LEU A 79 6.37 2.43 8.51
N ALA A 80 7.15 3.35 9.08
CA ALA A 80 6.97 4.79 8.85
C ALA A 80 7.45 5.23 7.46
N GLU A 81 8.35 4.47 6.84
CA GLU A 81 8.84 4.63 5.47
C GLU A 81 8.84 3.28 4.77
N PHE A 82 8.28 3.22 3.57
CA PHE A 82 8.26 2.03 2.73
C PHE A 82 8.11 2.42 1.26
N TRP A 83 8.40 1.50 0.36
CA TRP A 83 8.25 1.72 -1.07
C TRP A 83 6.97 1.08 -1.58
N MET A 84 6.27 1.79 -2.46
CA MET A 84 5.11 1.26 -3.16
C MET A 84 5.32 1.29 -4.67
N VAL A 85 4.77 0.30 -5.35
CA VAL A 85 4.49 0.33 -6.78
C VAL A 85 3.01 0.63 -6.91
N GLU A 86 2.67 1.78 -7.49
CA GLU A 86 1.31 2.30 -7.54
C GLU A 86 0.90 2.53 -9.00
N PRO A 87 0.31 1.51 -9.68
CA PRO A 87 -0.22 1.67 -11.02
C PRO A 87 -1.43 2.59 -11.03
N GLU A 88 -1.45 3.52 -11.99
CA GLU A 88 -2.57 4.42 -12.24
C GLU A 88 -2.99 4.26 -13.70
N VAL A 89 -4.18 3.71 -13.93
CA VAL A 89 -4.68 3.43 -15.28
C VAL A 89 -6.00 4.15 -15.50
N ALA A 90 -5.97 5.13 -16.39
CA ALA A 90 -7.18 5.89 -16.72
C ALA A 90 -8.08 5.12 -17.69
N PHE A 91 -9.39 5.42 -17.63
CA PHE A 91 -10.39 4.97 -18.59
C PHE A 91 -10.70 3.47 -18.59
N ILE A 92 -10.34 2.75 -17.52
CA ILE A 92 -10.77 1.37 -17.28
C ILE A 92 -11.87 1.32 -16.23
N ASP A 93 -12.68 0.26 -16.27
CA ASP A 93 -13.67 0.02 -15.23
C ASP A 93 -13.14 -0.88 -14.10
N LYS A 94 -14.00 -1.16 -13.13
CA LYS A 94 -13.63 -1.99 -11.97
C LYS A 94 -13.23 -3.42 -12.37
N ASP A 95 -13.86 -3.99 -13.36
CA ASP A 95 -13.60 -5.38 -13.77
C ASP A 95 -12.26 -5.47 -14.49
N GLU A 96 -11.94 -4.50 -15.34
CA GLU A 96 -10.64 -4.35 -15.99
C GLU A 96 -9.52 -4.06 -14.97
N LEU A 97 -9.82 -3.31 -13.90
CA LEU A 97 -8.87 -3.10 -12.80
C LEU A 97 -8.56 -4.42 -12.08
N MET A 98 -9.58 -5.22 -11.77
CA MET A 98 -9.38 -6.54 -11.14
C MET A 98 -8.58 -7.51 -12.03
N ASP A 99 -8.75 -7.46 -13.35
CA ASP A 99 -7.93 -8.21 -14.30
C ASP A 99 -6.45 -7.77 -14.22
N LEU A 100 -6.21 -6.47 -14.21
CA LEU A 100 -4.87 -5.91 -14.07
C LEU A 100 -4.20 -6.31 -12.73
N GLU A 101 -4.95 -6.27 -11.63
CA GLU A 101 -4.44 -6.67 -10.31
C GLU A 101 -4.04 -8.15 -10.29
N GLU A 102 -4.86 -9.02 -10.87
CA GLU A 102 -4.55 -10.45 -10.98
C GLU A 102 -3.29 -10.68 -11.81
N ASP A 103 -3.21 -10.08 -12.99
CA ASP A 103 -2.05 -10.19 -13.87
C ASP A 103 -0.77 -9.65 -13.21
N PHE A 104 -0.86 -8.54 -12.50
CA PHE A 104 0.27 -7.94 -11.79
C PHE A 104 0.80 -8.85 -10.69
N ILE A 105 -0.08 -9.41 -9.85
CA ILE A 105 0.31 -10.33 -8.78
C ILE A 105 0.93 -11.60 -9.37
N LYS A 106 0.28 -12.20 -10.37
CA LYS A 106 0.79 -13.41 -11.06
C LYS A 106 2.13 -13.16 -11.75
N TYR A 107 2.31 -11.98 -12.36
CA TYR A 107 3.60 -11.58 -12.94
C TYR A 107 4.71 -11.54 -11.87
N CYS A 108 4.48 -10.85 -10.76
CA CYS A 108 5.46 -10.72 -9.68
C CYS A 108 5.82 -12.09 -9.07
N VAL A 109 4.82 -12.94 -8.84
CA VAL A 109 5.02 -14.29 -8.30
C VAL A 109 5.84 -15.15 -9.27
N ARG A 110 5.50 -15.14 -10.55
CA ARG A 110 6.23 -15.87 -11.59
C ARG A 110 7.68 -15.41 -11.66
N TRP A 111 7.88 -14.10 -11.69
CA TRP A 111 9.21 -13.51 -11.74
C TRP A 111 10.07 -13.93 -10.54
N ALA A 112 9.49 -13.91 -9.34
CA ALA A 112 10.19 -14.33 -8.11
C ALA A 112 10.55 -15.82 -8.17
N LEU A 113 9.64 -16.70 -8.57
CA LEU A 113 9.90 -18.13 -8.70
C LEU A 113 10.99 -18.44 -9.74
N GLU A 114 11.10 -17.65 -10.80
CA GLU A 114 12.11 -17.84 -11.85
C GLU A 114 13.48 -17.27 -11.47
N ASN A 115 13.51 -16.11 -10.81
CA ASN A 115 14.72 -15.30 -10.65
C ASN A 115 15.27 -15.25 -9.21
N CYS A 116 14.48 -15.63 -8.19
CA CYS A 116 14.88 -15.58 -6.78
C CYS A 116 14.88 -16.98 -6.14
N LYS A 117 15.32 -17.99 -6.85
CA LYS A 117 15.23 -19.40 -6.43
C LYS A 117 15.96 -19.67 -5.11
N ASP A 118 17.19 -19.22 -4.99
CA ASP A 118 18.02 -19.47 -3.80
C ASP A 118 17.40 -18.83 -2.54
N ASP A 119 16.87 -17.60 -2.69
CA ASP A 119 16.18 -16.88 -1.61
C ASP A 119 14.87 -17.59 -1.22
N LEU A 120 14.09 -18.01 -2.20
CA LEU A 120 12.83 -18.71 -1.98
C LEU A 120 13.06 -20.08 -1.34
N GLU A 121 14.08 -20.83 -1.74
CA GLU A 121 14.46 -22.10 -1.11
C GLU A 121 14.88 -21.89 0.34
N PHE A 122 15.69 -20.87 0.62
CA PHE A 122 16.06 -20.51 1.99
C PHE A 122 14.83 -20.17 2.82
N LEU A 123 13.96 -19.27 2.35
CA LEU A 123 12.74 -18.84 3.05
C LEU A 123 11.78 -20.03 3.25
N ASN A 124 11.60 -20.87 2.23
CA ASN A 124 10.75 -22.06 2.32
C ASN A 124 11.24 -23.07 3.33
N LYS A 125 12.58 -23.21 3.49
CA LYS A 125 13.18 -24.14 4.43
C LYS A 125 13.19 -23.61 5.86
N MET A 126 13.52 -22.33 6.03
CA MET A 126 13.87 -21.76 7.34
C MET A 126 12.71 -21.00 7.99
N ILE A 127 11.82 -20.43 7.21
CA ILE A 127 10.78 -19.52 7.70
C ILE A 127 9.38 -20.12 7.49
N ASP A 128 9.07 -20.57 6.29
CA ASP A 128 7.72 -21.03 5.93
C ASP A 128 7.77 -22.19 4.94
N LYS A 129 7.65 -23.39 5.46
CA LYS A 129 7.76 -24.66 4.69
C LYS A 129 6.72 -24.86 3.59
N GLY A 130 5.72 -23.98 3.48
CA GLY A 130 4.67 -24.02 2.45
C GLY A 130 4.78 -22.90 1.42
N LEU A 131 5.78 -22.05 1.52
CA LEU A 131 5.88 -20.82 0.72
C LEU A 131 5.84 -21.10 -0.79
N ILE A 132 6.74 -21.92 -1.29
CA ILE A 132 6.84 -22.20 -2.75
C ILE A 132 5.54 -22.82 -3.26
N ALA A 133 4.99 -23.79 -2.55
CA ALA A 133 3.74 -24.45 -2.96
C ALA A 133 2.56 -23.46 -3.02
N ARG A 134 2.49 -22.49 -2.10
CA ARG A 134 1.46 -21.42 -2.16
C ARG A 134 1.68 -20.50 -3.35
N LEU A 135 2.92 -20.08 -3.61
CA LEU A 135 3.23 -19.23 -4.76
C LEU A 135 2.89 -19.93 -6.09
N GLU A 136 3.23 -21.20 -6.21
CA GLU A 136 2.84 -22.00 -7.39
C GLU A 136 1.31 -22.16 -7.50
N GLY A 137 0.60 -22.27 -6.36
CA GLY A 137 -0.85 -22.33 -6.31
C GLY A 137 -1.50 -21.05 -6.86
N ILE A 138 -0.99 -19.88 -6.50
CA ILE A 138 -1.45 -18.58 -7.02
C ILE A 138 -1.39 -18.52 -8.55
N LEU A 139 -0.39 -19.14 -9.17
CA LEU A 139 -0.24 -19.14 -10.63
C LEU A 139 -1.19 -20.10 -11.35
N LYS A 140 -1.72 -21.11 -10.68
CA LYS A 140 -2.55 -22.16 -11.28
C LYS A 140 -4.04 -21.80 -11.32
N GLU A 141 -4.50 -21.04 -10.36
CA GLU A 141 -5.92 -20.74 -10.18
C GLU A 141 -6.23 -19.32 -10.62
N ASP A 142 -7.41 -19.11 -11.16
CA ASP A 142 -7.94 -17.77 -11.40
C ASP A 142 -8.40 -17.16 -10.07
N PHE A 143 -8.26 -15.84 -9.93
CA PHE A 143 -8.69 -15.17 -8.73
C PHE A 143 -10.22 -15.13 -8.64
N VAL A 144 -10.74 -15.52 -7.51
CA VAL A 144 -12.18 -15.46 -7.25
C VAL A 144 -12.55 -14.02 -6.89
N ARG A 145 -13.55 -13.49 -7.59
CA ARG A 145 -14.09 -12.15 -7.36
C ARG A 145 -15.34 -12.27 -6.52
N LEU A 146 -15.32 -11.66 -5.35
CA LEU A 146 -16.40 -11.69 -4.37
C LEU A 146 -16.82 -10.27 -4.02
N THR A 147 -18.11 -10.08 -3.83
CA THR A 147 -18.59 -8.89 -3.15
C THR A 147 -18.26 -8.95 -1.65
N TYR A 148 -18.24 -7.79 -1.00
CA TYR A 148 -18.06 -7.74 0.45
C TYR A 148 -19.07 -8.63 1.20
N THR A 149 -20.34 -8.56 0.81
CA THR A 149 -21.41 -9.35 1.42
C THR A 149 -21.17 -10.86 1.29
N GLU A 150 -20.86 -11.34 0.09
CA GLU A 150 -20.51 -12.76 -0.13
C GLU A 150 -19.31 -13.20 0.70
N GLY A 151 -18.28 -12.35 0.79
CA GLY A 151 -17.12 -12.62 1.64
C GLY A 151 -17.48 -12.78 3.11
N ILE A 152 -18.32 -11.90 3.66
CA ILE A 152 -18.81 -11.99 5.04
C ILE A 152 -19.66 -13.25 5.24
N GLU A 153 -20.55 -13.59 4.32
CA GLU A 153 -21.37 -14.80 4.39
C GLU A 153 -20.51 -16.08 4.44
N ILE A 154 -19.46 -16.16 3.61
CA ILE A 154 -18.50 -17.26 3.61
C ILE A 154 -17.80 -17.37 4.96
N LEU A 155 -17.33 -16.26 5.52
CA LEU A 155 -16.64 -16.22 6.81
C LEU A 155 -17.56 -16.62 7.96
N GLN A 156 -18.80 -16.11 7.99
CA GLN A 156 -19.80 -16.47 9.00
C GLN A 156 -20.17 -17.96 8.93
N LYS A 157 -20.30 -18.50 7.72
CA LYS A 157 -20.51 -19.94 7.53
C LYS A 157 -19.33 -20.76 8.05
N ALA A 158 -18.11 -20.35 7.76
CA ALA A 158 -16.92 -21.03 8.28
C ALA A 158 -16.88 -21.02 9.81
N VAL A 159 -17.28 -19.92 10.47
CA VAL A 159 -17.44 -19.86 11.94
C VAL A 159 -18.49 -20.87 12.42
N ALA A 160 -19.64 -20.94 11.75
CA ALA A 160 -20.69 -21.89 12.09
C ALA A 160 -20.25 -23.37 11.93
N ASP A 161 -19.40 -23.64 10.95
CA ASP A 161 -18.77 -24.93 10.69
C ASP A 161 -17.60 -25.27 11.65
N GLY A 162 -17.31 -24.36 12.61
CA GLY A 162 -16.33 -24.59 13.69
C GLY A 162 -14.92 -24.06 13.40
N VAL A 163 -14.71 -23.30 12.33
CA VAL A 163 -13.44 -22.63 12.05
C VAL A 163 -13.23 -21.52 13.08
N LYS A 164 -12.05 -21.49 13.68
CA LYS A 164 -11.67 -20.44 14.65
C LYS A 164 -10.80 -19.41 13.95
N PHE A 165 -11.20 -18.16 14.02
CA PHE A 165 -10.42 -17.02 13.59
C PHE A 165 -9.79 -16.30 14.79
N GLU A 166 -8.67 -15.61 14.56
CA GLU A 166 -7.97 -14.82 15.58
C GLU A 166 -8.84 -13.68 16.11
N PHE A 167 -9.65 -13.09 15.25
CA PHE A 167 -10.58 -12.01 15.58
C PHE A 167 -12.03 -12.43 15.28
N PRO A 168 -13.01 -11.91 16.04
CA PRO A 168 -14.42 -12.16 15.75
C PRO A 168 -14.81 -11.68 14.34
N ILE A 169 -15.57 -12.47 13.62
CA ILE A 169 -16.17 -12.06 12.35
C ILE A 169 -17.46 -11.31 12.66
N THR A 170 -17.40 -9.99 12.55
CA THR A 170 -18.56 -9.09 12.71
C THR A 170 -18.85 -8.44 11.36
N GLY A 171 -20.04 -8.66 10.81
CA GLY A 171 -20.54 -8.10 9.55
C GLY A 171 -21.53 -7.00 9.78
#